data_16a9f9abc56d37d5987c885e020b0026
#
_entry.id   16a9f9abc56d37d5987c885e020b0026
#
_cell.length_a   1.000
_cell.length_b   1.000
_cell.length_c   1.000
_cell.angle_alpha   90.00
_cell.angle_beta   90.00
_cell.angle_gamma   90.00
#
_symmetry.space_group_name_H-M   'P 1'
#
loop_
_entity.id
_entity.type
_entity.pdbx_description
1 polymer ?
#
loop_
_entity_poly.entity_id
_entity_poly.type
_entity_poly.pdbx_seq_one_letter_code
_entity_poly.pdbx_strand_id
1 'polypeptide(L)'
;KKSDYSRLNSEALLKTSGLSEFIRKDTEIRFQIGDSLYKSKGKILTDTKLQSDLTLDKIAFVSENRGVLPDIYANKIPRNFKIPYYLEDTYNNFLTAFEQLDKKEFLIESTDLILFQKKGILPQFFVKDKSVGNTFEMHLENSSSGTKTALFPEIIVSYLTQKYDFGEVLTGAFNDFLMSKIQQMQQMGNMEAVKNINSAHFATKTLSVFIEEPELSLYPSAQRRLINRLAKDCFPLGKELDRQVQLAFATHSPYIVNHLNLLIKAFDNADTRFTSGAAINYEHLGVWKIDNGRLHDLKATDQHFIDVMDLSEDINEIYDNYNAING
;
A
#
# COMPACT_ATOMS: atom_id res chain seq x y z
N LYS A 1 37.63 15.89 3.68
CA LYS A 1 36.82 15.07 4.59
C LYS A 1 35.45 14.91 3.93
N LYS A 2 35.17 13.71 3.36
CA LYS A 2 33.83 13.37 2.84
C LYS A 2 32.87 13.33 4.03
N SER A 3 31.76 14.04 3.91
CA SER A 3 30.75 14.14 4.96
C SER A 3 30.09 12.78 5.20
N ASP A 4 29.96 12.40 6.47
CA ASP A 4 29.38 11.14 6.95
C ASP A 4 27.86 10.99 6.71
N TYR A 5 27.26 11.78 5.83
CA TYR A 5 25.80 11.79 5.57
C TYR A 5 25.32 10.72 4.60
N SER A 6 26.19 9.89 4.02
CA SER A 6 25.83 8.85 3.05
C SER A 6 25.71 7.43 3.62
N ARG A 7 25.77 7.27 4.94
CA ARG A 7 25.59 5.96 5.57
C ARG A 7 24.24 5.90 6.25
N LEU A 8 23.22 5.48 5.52
CA LEU A 8 22.02 4.93 6.14
C LEU A 8 22.47 3.79 7.06
N ASN A 9 22.15 3.90 8.36
CA ASN A 9 22.45 2.83 9.30
C ASN A 9 21.44 1.69 9.05
N SER A 10 21.82 0.78 8.15
CA SER A 10 21.00 -0.37 7.78
C SER A 10 20.63 -1.23 9.00
N GLU A 11 21.43 -1.24 10.05
CA GLU A 11 21.14 -1.99 11.28
C GLU A 11 19.94 -1.41 12.02
N ALA A 12 19.82 -0.09 12.10
CA ALA A 12 18.65 0.54 12.73
C ALA A 12 17.39 0.28 11.90
N LEU A 13 17.48 0.40 10.57
CA LEU A 13 16.38 0.14 9.64
C LEU A 13 15.90 -1.32 9.74
N LEU A 14 16.81 -2.27 9.74
CA LEU A 14 16.51 -3.70 9.82
C LEU A 14 15.95 -4.10 11.19
N LYS A 15 16.40 -3.44 12.26
CA LYS A 15 15.88 -3.67 13.60
C LYS A 15 14.46 -3.14 13.77
N THR A 16 14.17 -1.96 13.21
CA THR A 16 12.81 -1.38 13.26
C THR A 16 11.81 -2.12 12.39
N SER A 17 12.26 -2.74 11.29
CA SER A 17 11.40 -3.55 10.41
C SER A 17 11.25 -5.02 10.84
N GLY A 18 11.85 -5.44 11.97
CA GLY A 18 11.81 -6.83 12.42
C GLY A 18 12.64 -7.82 11.58
N LEU A 19 13.39 -7.33 10.59
CA LEU A 19 14.15 -8.15 9.66
C LEU A 19 15.54 -8.56 10.17
N SER A 20 15.97 -8.04 11.32
CA SER A 20 17.32 -8.28 11.85
C SER A 20 17.65 -9.76 12.12
N GLU A 21 16.63 -10.57 12.42
CA GLU A 21 16.78 -12.01 12.67
C GLU A 21 17.02 -12.82 11.39
N PHE A 22 16.60 -12.31 10.25
CA PHE A 22 16.75 -12.95 8.94
C PHE A 22 18.08 -12.61 8.25
N ILE A 23 18.83 -11.61 8.77
CA ILE A 23 20.04 -11.12 8.14
C ILE A 23 21.28 -11.76 8.74
N ARG A 24 22.00 -12.50 7.91
CA ARG A 24 23.27 -13.13 8.20
C ARG A 24 24.43 -12.27 7.69
N LYS A 25 25.67 -12.63 8.06
CA LYS A 25 26.89 -11.91 7.61
C LYS A 25 27.08 -11.94 6.09
N ASP A 26 26.54 -12.93 5.42
CA ASP A 26 26.61 -13.18 3.98
C ASP A 26 25.36 -12.72 3.23
N THR A 27 24.31 -12.24 3.93
CA THR A 27 23.10 -11.72 3.30
C THR A 27 23.45 -10.48 2.46
N GLU A 28 23.11 -10.53 1.19
CA GLU A 28 23.19 -9.40 0.27
C GLU A 28 21.80 -8.91 -0.07
N ILE A 29 21.55 -7.62 0.18
CA ILE A 29 20.30 -6.96 -0.20
C ILE A 29 20.64 -6.01 -1.35
N ARG A 30 19.89 -6.13 -2.43
CA ARG A 30 19.96 -5.22 -3.58
C ARG A 30 18.58 -4.61 -3.77
N PHE A 31 18.53 -3.31 -3.94
CA PHE A 31 17.32 -2.65 -4.40
C PHE A 31 17.68 -1.54 -5.39
N GLN A 32 16.79 -1.32 -6.32
CA GLN A 32 16.97 -0.35 -7.39
C GLN A 32 15.85 0.68 -7.32
N ILE A 33 16.22 1.95 -7.42
CA ILE A 33 15.28 3.07 -7.52
C ILE A 33 15.67 3.86 -8.77
N GLY A 34 14.84 3.84 -9.80
CA GLY A 34 15.20 4.36 -11.12
C GLY A 34 16.47 3.70 -11.62
N ASP A 35 17.46 4.49 -12.00
CA ASP A 35 18.78 4.02 -12.46
C ASP A 35 19.78 3.77 -11.31
N SER A 36 19.41 4.07 -10.08
CA SER A 36 20.28 3.94 -8.90
C SER A 36 20.13 2.55 -8.28
N LEU A 37 21.26 1.84 -8.20
CA LEU A 37 21.35 0.52 -7.57
C LEU A 37 21.99 0.62 -6.19
N TYR A 38 21.26 0.21 -5.18
CA TYR A 38 21.72 0.15 -3.80
C TYR A 38 22.08 -1.29 -3.43
N LYS A 39 23.25 -1.47 -2.82
CA LYS A 39 23.70 -2.77 -2.35
C LYS A 39 24.06 -2.71 -0.88
N SER A 40 23.59 -3.67 -0.12
CA SER A 40 24.01 -3.90 1.25
C SER A 40 24.65 -5.28 1.35
N LYS A 41 25.82 -5.36 1.97
CA LYS A 41 26.43 -6.64 2.36
C LYS A 41 26.54 -6.67 3.87
N GLY A 42 25.78 -7.57 4.48
CA GLY A 42 25.60 -7.60 5.92
C GLY A 42 24.93 -6.30 6.41
N LYS A 43 25.61 -5.54 7.29
CA LYS A 43 25.03 -4.35 7.94
C LYS A 43 25.37 -3.01 7.25
N ILE A 44 26.05 -3.01 6.11
CA ILE A 44 26.55 -1.79 5.46
C ILE A 44 25.82 -1.58 4.14
N LEU A 45 25.16 -0.45 4.02
CA LEU A 45 24.58 0.01 2.76
C LEU A 45 25.62 0.85 2.02
N THR A 46 26.00 0.43 0.80
CA THR A 46 26.91 1.20 -0.07
C THR A 46 26.11 1.72 -1.26
N ASP A 47 26.13 3.03 -1.45
CA ASP A 47 25.57 3.68 -2.63
C ASP A 47 26.61 3.64 -3.77
N THR A 48 26.17 3.22 -4.96
CA THR A 48 27.07 3.16 -6.11
C THR A 48 26.96 4.36 -7.06
N LYS A 49 25.87 5.14 -7.02
CA LYS A 49 25.74 6.44 -7.73
C LYS A 49 24.50 7.16 -7.27
N LEU A 50 24.63 8.31 -6.62
CA LEU A 50 23.60 9.33 -6.56
C LEU A 50 23.59 10.04 -7.91
N GLN A 51 22.66 9.72 -8.77
CA GLN A 51 22.35 10.50 -9.96
C GLN A 51 21.03 11.24 -9.75
N SER A 52 21.03 12.45 -10.05
CA SER A 52 20.43 13.67 -9.68
C SER A 52 18.95 13.90 -10.03
N ASP A 53 18.16 12.90 -10.26
CA ASP A 53 16.72 13.13 -10.42
C ASP A 53 16.04 12.90 -9.08
N LEU A 54 15.73 14.00 -8.40
CA LEU A 54 14.95 13.96 -7.17
C LEU A 54 13.52 13.53 -7.53
N THR A 55 13.18 12.29 -7.20
CA THR A 55 11.81 11.78 -7.26
C THR A 55 11.07 12.13 -5.99
N LEU A 56 9.80 12.47 -6.12
CA LEU A 56 8.90 12.64 -4.99
C LEU A 56 8.15 11.33 -4.77
N ASP A 57 8.61 10.58 -3.79
CA ASP A 57 8.06 9.27 -3.50
C ASP A 57 7.19 9.32 -2.24
N LYS A 58 5.91 9.00 -2.37
CA LYS A 58 5.05 8.65 -1.25
C LYS A 58 4.95 7.14 -1.17
N ILE A 59 5.43 6.59 -0.07
CA ILE A 59 5.27 5.18 0.25
C ILE A 59 4.20 5.06 1.32
N ALA A 60 3.26 4.15 1.13
CA ALA A 60 2.25 3.80 2.12
C ALA A 60 2.26 2.28 2.33
N PHE A 61 2.22 1.88 3.59
CA PHE A 61 2.16 0.49 3.98
C PHE A 61 0.88 0.22 4.77
N VAL A 62 0.13 -0.81 4.36
CA VAL A 62 -1.10 -1.25 5.02
C VAL A 62 -0.87 -2.64 5.60
N SER A 63 -0.61 -2.69 6.90
CA SER A 63 -0.28 -3.91 7.62
C SER A 63 -1.45 -4.89 7.73
N GLU A 64 -1.16 -6.19 7.81
CA GLU A 64 -2.12 -7.24 8.17
C GLU A 64 -2.74 -7.00 9.56
N ASN A 65 -1.98 -6.43 10.50
CA ASN A 65 -2.43 -6.16 11.86
C ASN A 65 -3.39 -4.96 11.97
N ARG A 66 -3.82 -4.37 10.86
CA ARG A 66 -4.72 -3.21 10.80
C ARG A 66 -6.05 -3.40 11.52
N GLY A 67 -6.49 -4.64 11.71
CA GLY A 67 -7.75 -4.98 12.39
C GLY A 67 -7.83 -4.53 13.84
N VAL A 68 -6.69 -4.23 14.50
CA VAL A 68 -6.62 -3.71 15.88
C VAL A 68 -6.83 -2.20 15.96
N LEU A 69 -6.67 -1.47 14.85
CA LEU A 69 -6.73 -0.01 14.84
C LEU A 69 -8.08 0.56 15.34
N PRO A 70 -9.25 -0.01 15.03
CA PRO A 70 -10.52 0.46 15.58
C PRO A 70 -10.56 0.45 17.12
N ASP A 71 -9.95 -0.56 17.76
CA ASP A 71 -9.87 -0.64 19.23
C ASP A 71 -8.91 0.41 19.80
N ILE A 72 -7.85 0.76 19.06
CA ILE A 72 -6.95 1.87 19.42
C ILE A 72 -7.70 3.20 19.34
N TYR A 73 -8.44 3.47 18.27
CA TYR A 73 -9.24 4.69 18.14
C TYR A 73 -10.32 4.80 19.22
N ALA A 74 -10.92 3.68 19.62
CA ALA A 74 -11.91 3.64 20.71
C ALA A 74 -11.30 3.78 22.10
N ASN A 75 -9.97 3.94 22.22
CA ASN A 75 -9.22 3.96 23.50
C ASN A 75 -9.45 2.72 24.39
N LYS A 76 -9.72 1.57 23.77
CA LYS A 76 -9.88 0.28 24.47
C LYS A 76 -8.53 -0.36 24.83
N ILE A 77 -7.45 0.13 24.22
CA ILE A 77 -6.08 -0.36 24.46
C ILE A 77 -5.40 0.53 25.52
N PRO A 78 -4.61 -0.04 26.43
CA PRO A 78 -3.93 0.72 27.47
C PRO A 78 -3.08 1.87 26.93
N ARG A 79 -3.06 3.02 27.61
CA ARG A 79 -2.34 4.25 27.18
C ARG A 79 -0.83 4.09 27.01
N ASN A 80 -0.23 3.07 27.59
CA ASN A 80 1.20 2.76 27.46
C ASN A 80 1.51 1.80 26.30
N PHE A 81 0.52 1.41 25.52
CA PHE A 81 0.73 0.59 24.32
C PHE A 81 1.46 1.42 23.27
N LYS A 82 2.61 0.91 22.83
CA LYS A 82 3.34 1.49 21.71
C LYS A 82 2.90 0.80 20.42
N ILE A 83 2.33 1.57 19.52
CA ILE A 83 1.98 1.08 18.18
C ILE A 83 3.29 0.75 17.46
N PRO A 84 3.46 -0.45 16.88
CA PRO A 84 4.60 -0.77 16.04
C PRO A 84 4.68 0.18 14.84
N TYR A 85 5.90 0.51 14.40
CA TYR A 85 6.13 1.50 13.32
C TYR A 85 5.33 1.22 12.04
N TYR A 86 5.28 -0.06 11.61
CA TYR A 86 4.54 -0.46 10.42
C TYR A 86 3.02 -0.25 10.54
N LEU A 87 2.48 -0.37 11.76
CA LEU A 87 1.07 -0.13 12.02
C LEU A 87 0.79 1.37 12.22
N GLU A 88 1.78 2.14 12.70
CA GLU A 88 1.71 3.59 12.86
C GLU A 88 1.52 4.29 11.50
N ASP A 89 2.18 3.83 10.44
CA ASP A 89 1.97 4.38 9.09
C ASP A 89 0.52 4.17 8.62
N THR A 90 -0.02 2.96 8.78
CA THR A 90 -1.44 2.68 8.48
C THR A 90 -2.37 3.57 9.32
N TYR A 91 -2.08 3.73 10.62
CA TYR A 91 -2.85 4.58 11.54
C TYR A 91 -2.89 6.04 11.09
N ASN A 92 -1.74 6.62 10.80
CA ASN A 92 -1.61 8.03 10.41
C ASN A 92 -2.21 8.29 9.03
N ASN A 93 -1.96 7.42 8.05
CA ASN A 93 -2.55 7.55 6.72
C ASN A 93 -4.08 7.45 6.76
N PHE A 94 -4.66 6.60 7.61
CA PHE A 94 -6.12 6.53 7.79
C PHE A 94 -6.69 7.83 8.36
N LEU A 95 -6.11 8.38 9.43
CA LEU A 95 -6.59 9.63 10.03
C LEU A 95 -6.54 10.77 9.01
N THR A 96 -5.41 10.92 8.34
CA THR A 96 -5.24 11.95 7.31
C THR A 96 -6.25 11.76 6.17
N ALA A 97 -6.43 10.53 5.68
CA ALA A 97 -7.41 10.23 4.65
C ALA A 97 -8.83 10.62 5.08
N PHE A 98 -9.22 10.24 6.30
CA PHE A 98 -10.55 10.56 6.81
C PHE A 98 -10.75 12.07 7.03
N GLU A 99 -9.76 12.78 7.52
CA GLU A 99 -9.82 14.24 7.71
C GLU A 99 -10.01 15.01 6.40
N GLN A 100 -9.49 14.48 5.30
CA GLN A 100 -9.61 15.05 3.96
C GLN A 100 -10.92 14.72 3.24
N LEU A 101 -11.83 13.93 3.86
CA LEU A 101 -13.14 13.64 3.29
C LEU A 101 -14.07 14.85 3.42
N ASP A 102 -14.67 15.27 2.31
CA ASP A 102 -15.55 16.45 2.25
C ASP A 102 -16.77 16.36 3.15
N LYS A 103 -17.37 15.15 3.22
CA LYS A 103 -18.63 14.89 3.97
C LYS A 103 -18.40 14.14 5.27
N LYS A 104 -17.16 13.81 5.64
CA LYS A 104 -16.84 12.94 6.77
C LYS A 104 -17.57 11.59 6.72
N GLU A 105 -17.87 11.12 5.51
CA GLU A 105 -18.44 9.81 5.21
C GLU A 105 -17.64 9.13 4.10
N PHE A 106 -17.44 7.82 4.23
CA PHE A 106 -16.72 7.02 3.24
C PHE A 106 -17.45 5.70 2.98
N LEU A 107 -17.76 5.40 1.70
CA LEU A 107 -18.33 4.13 1.30
C LEU A 107 -17.22 3.06 1.22
N ILE A 108 -17.34 2.03 2.05
CA ILE A 108 -16.53 0.81 2.00
C ILE A 108 -17.18 -0.11 0.97
N GLU A 109 -16.70 -0.07 -0.28
CA GLU A 109 -17.34 -0.77 -1.42
C GLU A 109 -17.33 -2.30 -1.23
N SER A 110 -16.30 -2.85 -0.59
CA SER A 110 -16.18 -4.30 -0.37
C SER A 110 -17.28 -4.87 0.53
N THR A 111 -17.79 -4.08 1.48
CA THR A 111 -18.79 -4.52 2.47
C THR A 111 -20.13 -3.81 2.37
N ASP A 112 -20.29 -2.85 1.43
CA ASP A 112 -21.48 -2.01 1.25
C ASP A 112 -21.89 -1.22 2.51
N LEU A 113 -20.90 -0.85 3.33
CA LEU A 113 -21.09 -0.04 4.54
C LEU A 113 -20.54 1.37 4.35
N ILE A 114 -21.10 2.32 5.06
CA ILE A 114 -20.61 3.70 5.11
C ILE A 114 -19.95 3.94 6.46
N LEU A 115 -18.65 4.27 6.43
CA LEU A 115 -17.93 4.82 7.58
C LEU A 115 -18.32 6.28 7.78
N PHE A 116 -18.54 6.68 9.02
CA PHE A 116 -18.75 8.08 9.38
C PHE A 116 -18.28 8.37 10.81
N GLN A 117 -18.13 9.66 11.13
CA GLN A 117 -17.71 10.12 12.45
C GLN A 117 -18.84 10.89 13.13
N LYS A 118 -19.12 10.58 14.39
CA LYS A 118 -19.98 11.41 15.23
C LYS A 118 -19.15 12.46 15.98
N LYS A 119 -19.70 13.66 16.09
CA LYS A 119 -19.08 14.74 16.86
C LYS A 119 -19.12 14.38 18.35
N GLY A 120 -18.00 14.49 19.03
CA GLY A 120 -17.84 14.19 20.46
C GLY A 120 -16.53 14.79 20.97
N ILE A 121 -16.25 14.59 22.28
CA ILE A 121 -14.97 15.04 22.91
C ILE A 121 -13.79 14.31 22.27
N LEU A 122 -13.98 13.03 21.90
CA LEU A 122 -13.02 12.23 21.15
C LEU A 122 -13.67 11.78 19.85
N PRO A 123 -12.91 11.70 18.75
CA PRO A 123 -13.43 11.19 17.48
C PRO A 123 -13.85 9.73 17.65
N GLN A 124 -15.12 9.43 17.35
CA GLN A 124 -15.65 8.08 17.36
C GLN A 124 -16.12 7.71 15.96
N PHE A 125 -15.65 6.56 15.48
CA PHE A 125 -15.98 6.06 14.16
C PHE A 125 -17.13 5.05 14.25
N PHE A 126 -18.07 5.19 13.31
CA PHE A 126 -19.25 4.35 13.18
C PHE A 126 -19.35 3.84 11.75
N VAL A 127 -20.06 2.71 11.61
CA VAL A 127 -20.48 2.20 10.31
C VAL A 127 -22.01 2.10 10.29
N LYS A 128 -22.59 2.36 9.11
CA LYS A 128 -24.02 2.21 8.83
C LYS A 128 -24.21 1.51 7.49
N ASP A 129 -25.38 0.90 7.29
CA ASP A 129 -25.75 0.33 6.01
C ASP A 129 -25.89 1.42 4.93
N LYS A 130 -25.51 1.10 3.71
CA LYS A 130 -25.68 1.96 2.53
C LYS A 130 -27.16 2.13 2.13
N SER A 131 -28.04 1.17 2.48
CA SER A 131 -29.43 1.19 2.06
C SER A 131 -30.21 2.32 2.74
N VAL A 132 -30.97 3.05 1.94
CA VAL A 132 -31.82 4.15 2.40
C VAL A 132 -32.94 3.58 3.28
N GLY A 133 -33.04 4.09 4.50
CA GLY A 133 -34.10 3.70 5.46
C GLY A 133 -33.67 2.68 6.51
N ASN A 134 -32.45 2.20 6.48
CA ASN A 134 -31.92 1.34 7.52
C ASN A 134 -31.37 2.19 8.67
N THR A 135 -31.86 1.98 9.89
CA THR A 135 -31.42 2.71 11.09
C THR A 135 -30.25 2.02 11.80
N PHE A 136 -29.68 1.00 11.19
CA PHE A 136 -28.59 0.27 11.78
C PHE A 136 -27.29 1.09 11.76
N GLU A 137 -26.83 1.43 12.93
CA GLU A 137 -25.53 2.05 13.16
C GLU A 137 -24.81 1.28 14.26
N MET A 138 -23.50 1.08 14.08
CA MET A 138 -22.66 0.49 15.12
C MET A 138 -21.31 1.17 15.18
N HIS A 139 -20.65 1.11 16.33
CA HIS A 139 -19.28 1.51 16.46
C HIS A 139 -18.37 0.66 15.58
N LEU A 140 -17.37 1.27 14.95
CA LEU A 140 -16.43 0.59 14.05
C LEU A 140 -15.74 -0.59 14.74
N GLU A 141 -15.30 -0.41 15.99
CA GLU A 141 -14.64 -1.47 16.76
C GLU A 141 -15.52 -2.67 17.08
N ASN A 142 -16.85 -2.53 16.97
CA ASN A 142 -17.79 -3.62 17.14
C ASN A 142 -18.26 -4.24 15.81
N SER A 143 -17.79 -3.71 14.68
CA SER A 143 -18.11 -4.26 13.37
C SER A 143 -17.40 -5.59 13.10
N SER A 144 -17.76 -6.26 12.00
CA SER A 144 -17.11 -7.51 11.61
C SER A 144 -15.61 -7.31 11.36
N SER A 145 -14.81 -8.37 11.56
CA SER A 145 -13.38 -8.33 11.26
C SER A 145 -13.12 -7.93 9.81
N GLY A 146 -13.90 -8.44 8.85
CA GLY A 146 -13.78 -8.06 7.45
C GLY A 146 -14.03 -6.58 7.19
N THR A 147 -15.02 -5.98 7.84
CA THR A 147 -15.26 -4.52 7.74
C THR A 147 -14.06 -3.73 8.27
N LYS A 148 -13.55 -4.12 9.45
CA LYS A 148 -12.38 -3.46 10.06
C LYS A 148 -11.15 -3.55 9.17
N THR A 149 -10.91 -4.68 8.53
CA THR A 149 -9.71 -4.88 7.72
C THR A 149 -9.80 -4.28 6.32
N ALA A 150 -10.97 -4.30 5.67
CA ALA A 150 -11.17 -3.76 4.33
C ALA A 150 -11.17 -2.23 4.28
N LEU A 151 -11.63 -1.58 5.34
CA LEU A 151 -11.73 -0.13 5.42
C LEU A 151 -10.39 0.57 5.12
N PHE A 152 -9.30 0.11 5.74
CA PHE A 152 -8.02 0.80 5.68
C PHE A 152 -7.42 0.85 4.27
N PRO A 153 -7.28 -0.27 3.53
CA PRO A 153 -6.78 -0.19 2.17
C PRO A 153 -7.69 0.65 1.26
N GLU A 154 -9.01 0.56 1.38
CA GLU A 154 -9.91 1.33 0.53
C GLU A 154 -9.79 2.84 0.74
N ILE A 155 -9.86 3.31 1.99
CA ILE A 155 -9.83 4.75 2.28
C ILE A 155 -8.43 5.36 2.04
N ILE A 156 -7.37 4.64 2.42
CA ILE A 156 -6.00 5.12 2.26
C ILE A 156 -5.65 5.23 0.77
N VAL A 157 -5.93 4.19 -0.02
CA VAL A 157 -5.65 4.20 -1.46
C VAL A 157 -6.48 5.28 -2.16
N SER A 158 -7.78 5.37 -1.84
CA SER A 158 -8.65 6.41 -2.41
C SER A 158 -8.12 7.82 -2.13
N TYR A 159 -7.70 8.10 -0.91
CA TYR A 159 -7.10 9.38 -0.55
C TYR A 159 -5.80 9.65 -1.31
N LEU A 160 -4.88 8.69 -1.30
CA LEU A 160 -3.55 8.86 -1.88
C LEU A 160 -3.57 9.01 -3.41
N THR A 161 -4.53 8.37 -4.07
CA THR A 161 -4.67 8.47 -5.54
C THR A 161 -5.45 9.71 -6.00
N GLN A 162 -6.39 10.21 -5.18
CA GLN A 162 -7.33 11.23 -5.62
C GLN A 162 -7.10 12.60 -4.99
N LYS A 163 -6.62 12.68 -3.75
CA LYS A 163 -6.57 13.93 -2.97
C LYS A 163 -5.18 14.28 -2.43
N TYR A 164 -4.25 13.32 -2.36
CA TYR A 164 -2.93 13.58 -1.82
C TYR A 164 -2.18 14.59 -2.69
N ASP A 165 -1.78 15.72 -2.09
CA ASP A 165 -1.04 16.78 -2.79
C ASP A 165 0.46 16.65 -2.55
N PHE A 166 1.17 16.18 -3.57
CA PHE A 166 2.63 16.13 -3.56
C PHE A 166 3.26 17.53 -3.51
N GLY A 167 2.58 18.54 -4.03
CA GLY A 167 3.09 19.92 -4.06
C GLY A 167 3.14 20.53 -2.66
N GLU A 168 2.10 20.31 -1.85
CA GLU A 168 2.06 20.79 -0.47
C GLU A 168 3.14 20.15 0.39
N VAL A 169 3.28 18.83 0.29
CA VAL A 169 4.32 18.05 1.02
C VAL A 169 5.71 18.47 0.56
N LEU A 170 5.91 18.67 -0.76
CA LEU A 170 7.16 19.16 -1.31
C LEU A 170 7.51 20.52 -0.77
N THR A 171 6.55 21.44 -0.74
CA THR A 171 6.78 22.81 -0.27
C THR A 171 7.24 22.79 1.20
N GLY A 172 6.62 21.96 2.04
CA GLY A 172 7.05 21.75 3.42
C GLY A 172 8.46 21.19 3.53
N ALA A 173 8.70 20.03 2.92
CA ALA A 173 10.01 19.36 2.95
C ALA A 173 11.12 20.20 2.28
N PHE A 174 10.80 20.94 1.22
CA PHE A 174 11.74 21.83 0.55
C PHE A 174 12.07 23.06 1.43
N ASN A 175 11.11 23.65 2.11
CA ASN A 175 11.34 24.71 3.06
C ASN A 175 12.20 24.25 4.23
N ASP A 176 11.95 23.07 4.80
CA ASP A 176 12.75 22.48 5.86
C ASP A 176 14.18 22.19 5.39
N PHE A 177 14.33 21.65 4.19
CA PHE A 177 15.63 21.45 3.56
C PHE A 177 16.36 22.76 3.32
N LEU A 178 15.70 23.79 2.75
CA LEU A 178 16.28 25.12 2.55
C LEU A 178 16.70 25.74 3.87
N MET A 179 15.85 25.69 4.89
CA MET A 179 16.16 26.22 6.21
C MET A 179 17.38 25.53 6.83
N SER A 180 17.45 24.20 6.74
CA SER A 180 18.60 23.43 7.20
C SER A 180 19.89 23.79 6.46
N LYS A 181 19.80 24.02 5.13
CA LYS A 181 20.92 24.43 4.28
C LYS A 181 21.34 25.87 4.53
N ILE A 182 20.40 26.79 4.72
CA ILE A 182 20.68 28.19 5.07
C ILE A 182 21.43 28.27 6.41
N GLN A 183 20.98 27.52 7.43
CA GLN A 183 21.67 27.43 8.72
C GLN A 183 23.11 26.91 8.58
N GLN A 184 23.28 25.86 7.78
CA GLN A 184 24.60 25.26 7.52
C GLN A 184 25.53 26.23 6.76
N MET A 185 25.01 27.02 5.80
CA MET A 185 25.74 27.99 5.00
C MET A 185 26.05 29.28 5.74
N GLN A 186 25.16 29.73 6.63
CA GLN A 186 25.45 30.84 7.55
C GLN A 186 26.67 30.53 8.44
N GLN A 187 26.80 29.26 8.86
CA GLN A 187 27.97 28.78 9.60
C GLN A 187 29.25 28.72 8.74
N MET A 188 29.12 28.54 7.41
CA MET A 188 30.25 28.38 6.48
C MET A 188 30.56 29.63 5.64
N GLY A 189 29.78 30.71 5.75
CA GLY A 189 30.01 31.99 5.06
C GLY A 189 29.84 31.96 3.53
N ASN A 190 29.15 30.97 2.96
CA ASN A 190 29.04 30.80 1.51
C ASN A 190 27.56 30.74 1.07
N MET A 191 27.04 31.87 0.57
CA MET A 191 25.62 32.05 0.19
C MET A 191 25.31 31.80 -1.30
N GLU A 192 26.29 31.54 -2.17
CA GLU A 192 26.04 31.41 -3.62
C GLU A 192 25.40 30.07 -4.01
N ALA A 193 25.56 29.04 -3.22
CA ALA A 193 25.06 27.70 -3.54
C ALA A 193 23.52 27.56 -3.41
N VAL A 194 22.83 28.49 -2.71
CA VAL A 194 21.36 28.46 -2.56
C VAL A 194 20.63 28.90 -3.83
N LYS A 195 21.28 29.71 -4.68
CA LYS A 195 20.64 30.28 -5.89
C LYS A 195 20.34 29.25 -6.99
N ASN A 196 20.94 28.07 -6.93
CA ASN A 196 20.83 27.05 -7.98
C ASN A 196 19.85 25.90 -7.67
N ILE A 197 19.11 25.99 -6.57
CA ILE A 197 18.08 24.98 -6.24
C ILE A 197 16.76 25.44 -6.87
N ASN A 198 16.41 24.85 -8.00
CA ASN A 198 15.16 25.15 -8.71
C ASN A 198 14.16 24.01 -8.48
N SER A 199 12.92 24.34 -8.11
CA SER A 199 11.83 23.38 -7.91
C SER A 199 11.48 22.57 -9.18
N ALA A 200 11.97 23.01 -10.34
CA ALA A 200 11.80 22.31 -11.63
C ALA A 200 12.52 20.94 -11.73
N HIS A 201 13.38 20.59 -10.78
CA HIS A 201 14.11 19.31 -10.77
C HIS A 201 13.28 18.14 -10.20
N PHE A 202 12.05 18.38 -9.73
CA PHE A 202 11.17 17.33 -9.22
C PHE A 202 10.21 16.89 -10.32
N ALA A 203 10.73 16.13 -11.29
CA ALA A 203 9.97 15.78 -12.49
C ALA A 203 8.99 14.61 -12.30
N THR A 204 9.25 13.70 -11.37
CA THR A 204 8.46 12.47 -11.24
C THR A 204 7.87 12.35 -9.84
N LYS A 205 6.54 12.23 -9.77
CA LYS A 205 5.80 11.91 -8.56
C LYS A 205 5.45 10.44 -8.57
N THR A 206 5.86 9.70 -7.55
CA THR A 206 5.59 8.27 -7.43
C THR A 206 4.80 7.98 -6.14
N LEU A 207 3.73 7.22 -6.27
CA LEU A 207 2.96 6.67 -5.17
C LEU A 207 3.15 5.15 -5.17
N SER A 208 3.78 4.62 -4.12
CA SER A 208 3.95 3.18 -3.92
C SER A 208 3.12 2.73 -2.72
N VAL A 209 2.14 1.87 -2.96
CA VAL A 209 1.28 1.32 -1.91
C VAL A 209 1.55 -0.16 -1.76
N PHE A 210 1.87 -0.58 -0.54
CA PHE A 210 2.10 -1.97 -0.17
C PHE A 210 1.01 -2.42 0.79
N ILE A 211 0.33 -3.54 0.49
CA ILE A 211 -0.76 -4.07 1.31
C ILE A 211 -0.45 -5.52 1.66
N GLU A 212 -0.44 -5.83 2.95
CA GLU A 212 -0.39 -7.21 3.42
C GLU A 212 -1.81 -7.76 3.52
N GLU A 213 -2.00 -8.96 2.99
CA GLU A 213 -3.25 -9.74 3.05
C GLU A 213 -4.52 -8.88 2.83
N PRO A 214 -4.74 -8.32 1.62
CA PRO A 214 -5.94 -7.53 1.36
C PRO A 214 -7.23 -8.32 1.64
N GLU A 215 -7.20 -9.64 1.51
CA GLU A 215 -8.32 -10.55 1.77
C GLU A 215 -8.65 -10.77 3.24
N LEU A 216 -7.86 -10.30 4.16
CA LEU A 216 -7.95 -10.66 5.58
C LEU A 216 -9.37 -10.54 6.11
N SER A 217 -9.91 -11.68 6.60
CA SER A 217 -11.27 -11.82 7.14
C SER A 217 -12.43 -11.49 6.17
N LEU A 218 -12.15 -11.39 4.86
CA LEU A 218 -13.16 -11.09 3.85
C LEU A 218 -13.71 -12.37 3.19
N TYR A 219 -15.01 -12.38 2.97
CA TYR A 219 -15.65 -13.38 2.13
C TYR A 219 -15.22 -13.20 0.66
N PRO A 220 -15.14 -14.26 -0.17
CA PRO A 220 -14.63 -14.17 -1.55
C PRO A 220 -15.25 -13.08 -2.42
N SER A 221 -16.56 -12.84 -2.29
CA SER A 221 -17.20 -11.74 -3.03
C SER A 221 -16.73 -10.35 -2.60
N ALA A 222 -16.45 -10.17 -1.30
CA ALA A 222 -15.92 -8.92 -0.77
C ALA A 222 -14.46 -8.71 -1.17
N GLN A 223 -13.65 -9.78 -1.21
CA GLN A 223 -12.28 -9.73 -1.73
C GLN A 223 -12.25 -9.21 -3.18
N ARG A 224 -13.11 -9.75 -4.04
CA ARG A 224 -13.23 -9.29 -5.43
C ARG A 224 -13.62 -7.81 -5.53
N ARG A 225 -14.60 -7.36 -4.73
CA ARG A 225 -14.99 -5.94 -4.69
C ARG A 225 -13.86 -5.04 -4.21
N LEU A 226 -13.11 -5.47 -3.19
CA LEU A 226 -11.93 -4.75 -2.71
C LEU A 226 -10.88 -4.59 -3.83
N ILE A 227 -10.52 -5.67 -4.51
CA ILE A 227 -9.53 -5.61 -5.60
C ILE A 227 -10.03 -4.74 -6.76
N ASN A 228 -11.32 -4.81 -7.12
CA ASN A 228 -11.92 -3.91 -8.11
C ASN A 228 -11.77 -2.43 -7.69
N ARG A 229 -12.04 -2.13 -6.41
CA ARG A 229 -11.89 -0.77 -5.88
C ARG A 229 -10.45 -0.29 -5.95
N LEU A 230 -9.51 -1.07 -5.48
CA LEU A 230 -8.08 -0.73 -5.49
C LEU A 230 -7.56 -0.54 -6.93
N ALA A 231 -7.91 -1.45 -7.85
CA ALA A 231 -7.51 -1.36 -9.24
C ALA A 231 -8.10 -0.11 -9.93
N LYS A 232 -9.37 0.20 -9.68
CA LYS A 232 -10.03 1.39 -10.22
C LYS A 232 -9.42 2.69 -9.72
N ASP A 233 -9.06 2.76 -8.44
CA ASP A 233 -8.46 3.96 -7.83
C ASP A 233 -7.01 4.14 -8.27
N CYS A 234 -6.23 3.06 -8.39
CA CYS A 234 -4.82 3.10 -8.79
C CYS A 234 -4.63 3.24 -10.31
N PHE A 235 -5.49 2.61 -11.12
CA PHE A 235 -5.34 2.48 -12.57
C PHE A 235 -6.65 2.83 -13.28
N PRO A 236 -7.15 4.08 -13.15
CA PRO A 236 -8.42 4.48 -13.71
C PRO A 236 -8.38 4.45 -15.24
N LEU A 237 -9.35 3.78 -15.87
CA LEU A 237 -9.45 3.73 -17.33
C LEU A 237 -9.80 5.12 -17.91
N GLY A 238 -9.06 5.50 -18.95
CA GLY A 238 -9.32 6.76 -19.68
C GLY A 238 -9.01 8.04 -18.90
N LYS A 239 -8.37 7.94 -17.74
CA LYS A 239 -7.92 9.09 -16.95
C LYS A 239 -6.46 8.90 -16.54
N GLU A 240 -5.62 9.84 -16.92
CA GLU A 240 -4.24 9.89 -16.44
C GLU A 240 -4.20 10.51 -15.03
N LEU A 241 -3.43 9.90 -14.16
CA LEU A 241 -3.08 10.47 -12.86
C LEU A 241 -1.85 11.38 -13.04
N ASP A 242 -1.74 12.42 -12.23
CA ASP A 242 -0.58 13.34 -12.23
C ASP A 242 0.67 12.71 -11.61
N ARG A 243 0.63 11.40 -11.36
CA ARG A 243 1.65 10.61 -10.67
C ARG A 243 1.71 9.19 -11.19
N GLN A 244 2.87 8.55 -11.08
CA GLN A 244 3.01 7.11 -11.25
C GLN A 244 2.50 6.41 -10.00
N VAL A 245 1.65 5.40 -10.18
CA VAL A 245 1.12 4.59 -9.07
C VAL A 245 1.61 3.17 -9.20
N GLN A 246 2.15 2.65 -8.11
CA GLN A 246 2.52 1.26 -7.93
C GLN A 246 1.70 0.68 -6.79
N LEU A 247 0.99 -0.41 -7.05
CA LEU A 247 0.25 -1.17 -6.05
C LEU A 247 0.85 -2.57 -5.97
N ALA A 248 1.36 -2.93 -4.80
CA ALA A 248 1.86 -4.25 -4.51
C ALA A 248 1.13 -4.83 -3.31
N PHE A 249 0.78 -6.10 -3.37
CA PHE A 249 0.22 -6.80 -2.22
C PHE A 249 0.69 -8.25 -2.15
N ALA A 250 0.81 -8.75 -0.93
CA ALA A 250 1.02 -10.16 -0.65
C ALA A 250 -0.33 -10.79 -0.28
N THR A 251 -0.66 -11.92 -0.88
CA THR A 251 -1.96 -12.59 -0.69
C THR A 251 -1.80 -14.10 -0.60
N HIS A 252 -2.63 -14.74 0.22
CA HIS A 252 -2.82 -16.19 0.25
C HIS A 252 -4.14 -16.61 -0.43
N SER A 253 -4.88 -15.66 -1.03
CA SER A 253 -6.19 -15.94 -1.61
C SER A 253 -6.13 -16.35 -3.08
N PRO A 254 -6.48 -17.61 -3.41
CA PRO A 254 -6.63 -18.01 -4.80
C PRO A 254 -7.75 -17.24 -5.51
N TYR A 255 -8.74 -16.74 -4.76
CA TYR A 255 -9.83 -15.92 -5.32
C TYR A 255 -9.34 -14.59 -5.86
N ILE A 256 -8.39 -13.94 -5.17
CA ILE A 256 -7.78 -12.69 -5.65
C ILE A 256 -6.98 -12.97 -6.92
N VAL A 257 -6.09 -13.97 -6.91
CA VAL A 257 -5.25 -14.27 -8.06
C VAL A 257 -6.10 -14.64 -9.29
N ASN A 258 -7.12 -15.49 -9.11
CA ASN A 258 -8.07 -15.79 -10.20
C ASN A 258 -8.82 -14.56 -10.68
N HIS A 259 -9.18 -13.64 -9.77
CA HIS A 259 -9.91 -12.42 -10.15
C HIS A 259 -9.06 -11.47 -10.98
N LEU A 260 -7.73 -11.46 -10.83
CA LEU A 260 -6.84 -10.68 -11.69
C LEU A 260 -6.98 -11.10 -13.16
N ASN A 261 -7.20 -12.37 -13.46
CA ASN A 261 -7.48 -12.84 -14.84
C ASN A 261 -8.74 -12.20 -15.42
N LEU A 262 -9.77 -11.98 -14.60
CA LEU A 262 -10.97 -11.27 -15.07
C LEU A 262 -10.67 -9.78 -15.34
N LEU A 263 -9.84 -9.13 -14.51
CA LEU A 263 -9.43 -7.74 -14.73
C LEU A 263 -8.57 -7.55 -15.97
N ILE A 264 -7.66 -8.50 -16.23
CA ILE A 264 -6.88 -8.55 -17.48
C ILE A 264 -7.83 -8.68 -18.69
N LYS A 265 -8.74 -9.63 -18.62
CA LYS A 265 -9.72 -9.85 -19.70
C LYS A 265 -10.62 -8.64 -19.95
N ALA A 266 -10.99 -7.93 -18.87
CA ALA A 266 -11.75 -6.69 -18.94
C ALA A 266 -10.97 -5.58 -19.67
N PHE A 267 -9.66 -5.48 -19.43
CA PHE A 267 -8.79 -4.53 -20.12
C PHE A 267 -8.66 -4.85 -21.61
N ASP A 268 -8.31 -6.09 -21.94
CA ASP A 268 -8.08 -6.55 -23.32
C ASP A 268 -9.32 -6.39 -24.23
N ASN A 269 -10.51 -6.50 -23.65
CA ASN A 269 -11.77 -6.38 -24.41
C ASN A 269 -12.50 -5.05 -24.19
N ALA A 270 -11.92 -4.13 -23.44
CA ALA A 270 -12.56 -2.87 -23.02
C ALA A 270 -13.97 -3.07 -22.43
N ASP A 271 -14.18 -4.18 -21.69
CA ASP A 271 -15.47 -4.56 -21.12
C ASP A 271 -15.37 -4.75 -19.60
N THR A 272 -15.84 -3.76 -18.86
CA THR A 272 -15.75 -3.72 -17.39
C THR A 272 -17.08 -4.01 -16.68
N ARG A 273 -18.08 -4.55 -17.39
CA ARG A 273 -19.43 -4.81 -16.82
C ARG A 273 -19.38 -5.70 -15.55
N PHE A 274 -18.45 -6.65 -15.51
CA PHE A 274 -18.32 -7.61 -14.39
C PHE A 274 -17.27 -7.23 -13.36
N THR A 275 -16.59 -6.10 -13.54
CA THR A 275 -15.48 -5.65 -12.69
C THR A 275 -15.72 -4.27 -12.08
N SER A 276 -16.96 -3.77 -12.14
CA SER A 276 -17.35 -2.46 -11.59
C SER A 276 -16.48 -1.29 -12.10
N GLY A 277 -16.07 -1.34 -13.37
CA GLY A 277 -15.23 -0.33 -13.98
C GLY A 277 -13.72 -0.52 -13.77
N ALA A 278 -13.30 -1.60 -13.13
CA ALA A 278 -11.89 -1.94 -12.94
C ALA A 278 -11.33 -2.76 -14.10
N ALA A 279 -10.07 -2.52 -14.46
CA ALA A 279 -9.32 -3.33 -15.41
C ALA A 279 -7.82 -3.16 -15.19
N ILE A 280 -7.02 -4.14 -15.57
CA ILE A 280 -5.57 -4.13 -15.40
C ILE A 280 -4.89 -4.52 -16.71
N ASN A 281 -3.95 -3.70 -17.16
CA ASN A 281 -3.09 -4.03 -18.30
C ASN A 281 -2.10 -5.13 -17.90
N TYR A 282 -2.12 -6.25 -18.63
CA TYR A 282 -1.23 -7.39 -18.40
C TYR A 282 0.25 -7.02 -18.43
N GLU A 283 0.66 -6.10 -19.31
CA GLU A 283 2.06 -5.68 -19.45
C GLU A 283 2.59 -4.96 -18.20
N HIS A 284 1.71 -4.32 -17.44
CA HIS A 284 2.07 -3.59 -16.22
C HIS A 284 1.89 -4.42 -14.95
N LEU A 285 1.52 -5.69 -15.07
CA LEU A 285 1.28 -6.59 -13.94
C LEU A 285 2.45 -7.56 -13.78
N GLY A 286 2.89 -7.77 -12.53
CA GLY A 286 3.78 -8.86 -12.14
C GLY A 286 3.09 -9.72 -11.08
N VAL A 287 3.14 -11.04 -11.23
CA VAL A 287 2.56 -12.00 -10.27
C VAL A 287 3.55 -13.13 -10.03
N TRP A 288 3.91 -13.32 -8.78
CA TRP A 288 4.90 -14.34 -8.39
C TRP A 288 4.39 -15.20 -7.24
N LYS A 289 4.64 -16.49 -7.34
CA LYS A 289 4.51 -17.45 -6.22
C LYS A 289 5.87 -17.56 -5.53
N ILE A 290 5.87 -17.52 -4.21
CA ILE A 290 7.06 -17.84 -3.40
C ILE A 290 6.91 -19.26 -2.92
N ASP A 291 7.81 -20.13 -3.34
CA ASP A 291 7.85 -21.52 -2.91
C ASP A 291 9.30 -21.91 -2.57
N ASN A 292 9.50 -22.52 -1.40
CA ASN A 292 10.81 -22.96 -0.92
C ASN A 292 11.92 -21.89 -1.05
N GLY A 293 11.59 -20.61 -0.81
CA GLY A 293 12.50 -19.47 -0.92
C GLY A 293 12.85 -19.06 -2.36
N ARG A 294 12.10 -19.51 -3.35
CA ARG A 294 12.25 -19.15 -4.76
C ARG A 294 11.01 -18.41 -5.26
N LEU A 295 11.25 -17.48 -6.19
CA LEU A 295 10.19 -16.79 -6.92
C LEU A 295 9.89 -17.54 -8.21
N HIS A 296 8.62 -17.85 -8.42
CA HIS A 296 8.09 -18.42 -9.65
C HIS A 296 7.16 -17.40 -10.30
N ASP A 297 7.45 -17.01 -11.52
CA ASP A 297 6.57 -16.13 -12.29
C ASP A 297 5.33 -16.94 -12.73
N LEU A 298 4.16 -16.40 -12.43
CA LEU A 298 2.87 -17.01 -12.77
C LEU A 298 2.28 -16.46 -14.08
N LYS A 299 2.95 -15.53 -14.74
CA LYS A 299 2.49 -15.00 -16.02
C LYS A 299 2.73 -16.03 -17.13
N ALA A 300 1.67 -16.35 -17.88
CA ALA A 300 1.80 -17.20 -19.07
C ALA A 300 2.59 -16.45 -20.15
N THR A 301 3.43 -17.18 -20.91
CA THR A 301 4.29 -16.60 -21.94
C THR A 301 3.55 -16.27 -23.23
N ASP A 302 2.50 -17.03 -23.55
CA ASP A 302 1.84 -16.97 -24.85
C ASP A 302 0.43 -16.33 -24.82
N GLN A 303 -0.07 -16.00 -23.65
CA GLN A 303 -1.41 -15.44 -23.44
C GLN A 303 -1.40 -14.43 -22.29
N HIS A 304 -2.29 -13.44 -22.37
CA HIS A 304 -2.53 -12.52 -21.25
C HIS A 304 -3.33 -13.23 -20.13
N PHE A 305 -2.63 -14.07 -19.39
CA PHE A 305 -3.22 -14.94 -18.38
C PHE A 305 -2.23 -15.24 -17.25
N ILE A 306 -2.74 -15.35 -16.04
CA ILE A 306 -2.00 -15.80 -14.86
C ILE A 306 -2.31 -17.27 -14.67
N ASP A 307 -1.30 -18.12 -14.66
CA ASP A 307 -1.46 -19.52 -14.37
C ASP A 307 -1.75 -19.72 -12.89
N VAL A 308 -2.93 -20.26 -12.61
CA VAL A 308 -3.42 -20.52 -11.25
C VAL A 308 -3.64 -22.02 -11.00
N MET A 309 -3.17 -22.88 -11.88
CA MET A 309 -3.40 -24.33 -11.74
C MET A 309 -2.82 -24.87 -10.44
N ASP A 310 -1.60 -24.50 -10.11
CA ASP A 310 -0.96 -24.89 -8.85
C ASP A 310 -1.73 -24.42 -7.59
N LEU A 311 -2.42 -23.27 -7.67
CA LEU A 311 -3.21 -22.75 -6.56
C LEU A 311 -4.51 -23.54 -6.35
N SER A 312 -4.88 -24.36 -7.30
CA SER A 312 -6.10 -25.19 -7.29
C SER A 312 -5.81 -26.66 -6.99
N GLU A 313 -4.54 -27.06 -6.93
CA GLU A 313 -4.15 -28.47 -6.70
C GLU A 313 -4.73 -29.02 -5.41
N ASP A 314 -4.62 -28.30 -4.29
CA ASP A 314 -5.16 -28.74 -3.01
C ASP A 314 -6.68 -28.95 -3.06
N ILE A 315 -7.39 -28.09 -3.82
CA ILE A 315 -8.84 -28.21 -3.99
C ILE A 315 -9.16 -29.47 -4.84
N ASN A 316 -8.40 -29.70 -5.90
CA ASN A 316 -8.57 -30.86 -6.75
C ASN A 316 -8.26 -32.17 -5.98
N GLU A 317 -7.19 -32.16 -5.18
CA GLU A 317 -6.85 -33.31 -4.31
C GLU A 317 -7.98 -33.62 -3.32
N ILE A 318 -8.61 -32.63 -2.72
CA ILE A 318 -9.77 -32.82 -1.83
C ILE A 318 -10.92 -33.49 -2.59
N TYR A 319 -11.22 -33.05 -3.84
CA TYR A 319 -12.26 -33.68 -4.65
C TYR A 319 -11.91 -35.09 -5.07
N ASP A 320 -10.67 -35.37 -5.42
CA ASP A 320 -10.20 -36.68 -5.78
C ASP A 320 -10.28 -37.64 -4.57
N ASN A 321 -9.86 -37.17 -3.40
CA ASN A 321 -10.00 -37.94 -2.15
C ASN A 321 -11.48 -38.17 -1.79
N TYR A 322 -12.34 -37.14 -1.96
CA TYR A 322 -13.78 -37.31 -1.75
C TYR A 322 -14.38 -38.38 -2.67
N ASN A 323 -14.04 -38.38 -3.95
CA ASN A 323 -14.51 -39.36 -4.91
C ASN A 323 -13.99 -40.79 -4.62
N ALA A 324 -12.75 -40.87 -4.13
CA ALA A 324 -12.15 -42.18 -3.75
C ALA A 324 -12.83 -42.81 -2.53
N ILE A 325 -13.36 -42.03 -1.60
CA ILE A 325 -14.10 -42.53 -0.43
C ILE A 325 -15.45 -43.13 -0.83
N ASN A 326 -16.08 -42.66 -1.90
CA ASN A 326 -17.39 -43.11 -2.37
C ASN A 326 -17.32 -44.27 -3.41
N GLY A 327 -16.13 -44.70 -3.78
CA GLY A 327 -15.84 -45.86 -4.61
C GLY A 327 -15.51 -47.05 -3.74
#